data_e69ecec97cb77b7d5b9965fadb7cfa62
#
_entry.id   e69ecec97cb77b7d5b9965fadb7cfa62
#
_cell.length_a   1.000
_cell.length_b   1.000
_cell.length_c   1.000
_cell.angle_alpha   90.00
_cell.angle_beta   90.00
_cell.angle_gamma   90.00
#
_symmetry.space_group_name_H-M   'P 1'
#
loop_
_entity.id
_entity.type
_entity.pdbx_description
1 polymer ?
#
loop_
_entity_poly.entity_id
_entity_poly.type
_entity_poly.pdbx_seq_one_letter_code
_entity_poly.pdbx_strand_id
1 'polypeptide(L)'
;MYYIVYGSLYLVSLLPLRVLYVVSDFACFILYYIIGYRKKVVFSNLKQAFPEKSEKDRKSIARKFYRNFTDNFIEFIKLLSASPACIKKHFRGDYSIPLQLSDQGKRCQALLAHNFNWEWGCLAVALNVKHLFLVVYMPISNKIVDKIFIKVRSKTGGVMLSATDMRNAIIPYRNSTYMLALVADQNPGNPANAFWFNFFGKATPFVRAPESGARRGNIPVLFCKIIKERRGHYKIFFEMLEENPARLKEGELTEKYVDHLQKFISEYPEMWLWSHRRWKWDWKEGYSKVIK
;
A
#
# COMPACT_ATOMS: atom_id res chain seq x y z
N MET A 1 -13.80 4.01 -26.51
CA MET A 1 -12.81 3.05 -25.95
C MET A 1 -13.00 2.81 -24.42
N TYR A 2 -13.11 3.84 -23.57
CA TYR A 2 -13.32 3.68 -22.11
C TYR A 2 -14.50 2.74 -21.78
N TYR A 3 -15.69 2.98 -22.33
CA TYR A 3 -16.89 2.18 -22.03
C TYR A 3 -16.77 0.72 -22.47
N ILE A 4 -16.06 0.45 -23.57
CA ILE A 4 -15.82 -0.93 -24.05
C ILE A 4 -14.91 -1.65 -23.06
N VAL A 5 -13.77 -1.04 -22.67
CA VAL A 5 -12.84 -1.64 -21.70
C VAL A 5 -13.50 -1.83 -20.34
N TYR A 6 -14.19 -0.79 -19.86
CA TYR A 6 -14.92 -0.88 -18.58
C TYR A 6 -16.01 -1.95 -18.62
N GLY A 7 -16.82 -1.98 -19.68
CA GLY A 7 -17.89 -2.98 -19.83
C GLY A 7 -17.37 -4.41 -19.88
N SER A 8 -16.30 -4.66 -20.65
CA SER A 8 -15.66 -5.98 -20.71
C SER A 8 -15.14 -6.43 -19.35
N LEU A 9 -14.42 -5.54 -18.63
CA LEU A 9 -13.93 -5.85 -17.27
C LEU A 9 -15.07 -6.03 -16.27
N TYR A 10 -16.16 -5.25 -16.42
CA TYR A 10 -17.34 -5.39 -15.56
C TYR A 10 -18.02 -6.74 -15.78
N LEU A 11 -18.19 -7.20 -17.01
CA LEU A 11 -18.74 -8.53 -17.30
C LEU A 11 -17.88 -9.63 -16.70
N VAL A 12 -16.56 -9.55 -16.84
CA VAL A 12 -15.63 -10.49 -16.19
C VAL A 12 -15.77 -10.44 -14.66
N SER A 13 -15.98 -9.27 -14.09
CA SER A 13 -16.13 -9.10 -12.64
C SER A 13 -17.37 -9.77 -12.05
N LEU A 14 -18.39 -10.07 -12.86
CA LEU A 14 -19.59 -10.79 -12.41
C LEU A 14 -19.30 -12.25 -12.08
N LEU A 15 -18.26 -12.83 -12.65
CA LEU A 15 -17.87 -14.22 -12.38
C LEU A 15 -17.58 -14.44 -10.88
N PRO A 16 -17.89 -15.63 -10.36
CA PRO A 16 -17.49 -16.01 -8.99
C PRO A 16 -15.97 -15.95 -8.80
N LEU A 17 -15.51 -15.52 -7.62
CA LEU A 17 -14.06 -15.46 -7.31
C LEU A 17 -13.33 -16.78 -7.58
N ARG A 18 -14.00 -17.93 -7.37
CA ARG A 18 -13.41 -19.25 -7.64
C ARG A 18 -13.00 -19.39 -9.11
N VAL A 19 -13.84 -18.93 -10.04
CA VAL A 19 -13.55 -18.95 -11.49
C VAL A 19 -12.44 -17.96 -11.82
N LEU A 20 -12.52 -16.75 -11.26
CA LEU A 20 -11.50 -15.73 -11.44
C LEU A 20 -10.12 -16.18 -10.93
N TYR A 21 -10.06 -17.01 -9.88
CA TYR A 21 -8.80 -17.55 -9.40
C TYR A 21 -8.17 -18.60 -10.31
N VAL A 22 -8.94 -19.32 -11.13
CA VAL A 22 -8.38 -20.19 -12.18
C VAL A 22 -7.63 -19.32 -13.21
N VAL A 23 -8.23 -18.19 -13.60
CA VAL A 23 -7.56 -17.21 -14.49
C VAL A 23 -6.31 -16.64 -13.83
N SER A 24 -6.36 -16.31 -12.52
CA SER A 24 -5.21 -15.84 -11.76
C SER A 24 -4.08 -16.86 -11.71
N ASP A 25 -4.40 -18.15 -11.46
CA ASP A 25 -3.39 -19.21 -11.41
C ASP A 25 -2.71 -19.40 -12.77
N PHE A 26 -3.47 -19.33 -13.86
CA PHE A 26 -2.93 -19.38 -15.22
C PHE A 26 -2.06 -18.16 -15.53
N ALA A 27 -2.50 -16.95 -15.17
CA ALA A 27 -1.71 -15.73 -15.30
C ALA A 27 -0.41 -15.81 -14.47
N CYS A 28 -0.49 -16.34 -13.25
CA CYS A 28 0.68 -16.57 -12.40
C CYS A 28 1.68 -17.52 -13.05
N PHE A 29 1.20 -18.62 -13.63
CA PHE A 29 2.04 -19.57 -14.36
C PHE A 29 2.77 -18.87 -15.52
N ILE A 30 2.06 -18.14 -16.36
CA ILE A 30 2.65 -17.38 -17.48
C ILE A 30 3.68 -16.36 -16.97
N LEU A 31 3.32 -15.52 -16.00
CA LEU A 31 4.20 -14.47 -15.49
C LEU A 31 5.45 -15.03 -14.83
N TYR A 32 5.31 -16.12 -14.08
CA TYR A 32 6.43 -16.70 -13.35
C TYR A 32 7.30 -17.63 -14.21
N TYR A 33 6.71 -18.54 -14.99
CA TYR A 33 7.47 -19.56 -15.69
C TYR A 33 7.82 -19.20 -17.13
N ILE A 34 6.94 -18.47 -17.85
CA ILE A 34 7.14 -18.16 -19.28
C ILE A 34 7.80 -16.81 -19.44
N ILE A 35 7.16 -15.73 -18.96
CA ILE A 35 7.65 -14.35 -19.15
C ILE A 35 8.82 -14.03 -18.20
N GLY A 36 8.81 -14.59 -16.99
CA GLY A 36 9.78 -14.25 -15.96
C GLY A 36 9.71 -12.79 -15.51
N TYR A 37 8.48 -12.24 -15.42
CA TYR A 37 8.24 -10.84 -15.11
C TYR A 37 9.00 -10.37 -13.88
N ARG A 38 9.96 -9.48 -14.08
CA ARG A 38 10.82 -8.90 -13.03
C ARG A 38 11.48 -9.92 -12.09
N LYS A 39 11.67 -11.17 -12.48
CA LYS A 39 12.29 -12.20 -11.64
C LYS A 39 13.64 -11.76 -11.06
N LYS A 40 14.52 -11.19 -11.88
CA LYS A 40 15.83 -10.69 -11.41
C LYS A 40 15.68 -9.69 -10.27
N VAL A 41 14.69 -8.78 -10.35
CA VAL A 41 14.41 -7.78 -9.30
C VAL A 41 13.88 -8.45 -8.03
N VAL A 42 12.90 -9.34 -8.17
CA VAL A 42 12.30 -10.06 -7.03
C VAL A 42 13.36 -10.87 -6.27
N PHE A 43 14.17 -11.66 -6.98
CA PHE A 43 15.21 -12.47 -6.34
C PHE A 43 16.35 -11.65 -5.75
N SER A 44 16.75 -10.55 -6.40
CA SER A 44 17.74 -9.62 -5.84
C SER A 44 17.24 -8.98 -4.55
N ASN A 45 15.99 -8.51 -4.54
CA ASN A 45 15.37 -7.92 -3.36
C ASN A 45 15.23 -8.94 -2.22
N LEU A 46 14.78 -10.17 -2.51
CA LEU A 46 14.68 -11.23 -1.50
C LEU A 46 16.05 -11.65 -0.94
N LYS A 47 17.09 -11.66 -1.78
CA LYS A 47 18.46 -11.93 -1.32
C LYS A 47 18.99 -10.81 -0.42
N GLN A 48 18.67 -9.55 -0.74
CA GLN A 48 19.02 -8.39 0.09
C GLN A 48 18.32 -8.43 1.44
N ALA A 49 17.01 -8.69 1.45
CA ALA A 49 16.21 -8.65 2.68
C ALA A 49 16.43 -9.89 3.58
N PHE A 50 16.70 -11.04 3.01
CA PHE A 50 16.84 -12.31 3.72
C PHE A 50 18.09 -13.06 3.28
N PRO A 51 19.29 -12.52 3.53
CA PRO A 51 20.55 -13.18 3.14
C PRO A 51 20.73 -14.53 3.85
N GLU A 52 20.20 -14.65 5.08
CA GLU A 52 20.27 -15.85 5.92
C GLU A 52 19.37 -17.01 5.46
N LYS A 53 18.30 -16.71 4.68
CA LYS A 53 17.39 -17.75 4.18
C LYS A 53 18.02 -18.53 3.04
N SER A 54 17.72 -19.82 2.96
CA SER A 54 18.16 -20.67 1.85
C SER A 54 17.57 -20.18 0.51
N GLU A 55 18.21 -20.55 -0.60
CA GLU A 55 17.67 -20.26 -1.94
C GLU A 55 16.30 -20.90 -2.15
N LYS A 56 16.08 -22.09 -1.58
CA LYS A 56 14.79 -22.80 -1.59
C LYS A 56 13.69 -22.00 -0.89
N ASP A 57 14.00 -21.40 0.25
CA ASP A 57 13.04 -20.58 1.01
C ASP A 57 12.72 -19.29 0.26
N ARG A 58 13.74 -18.60 -0.26
CA ARG A 58 13.51 -17.40 -1.10
C ARG A 58 12.69 -17.71 -2.36
N LYS A 59 12.91 -18.87 -3.01
CA LYS A 59 12.08 -19.34 -4.13
C LYS A 59 10.64 -19.61 -3.69
N SER A 60 10.44 -20.14 -2.48
CA SER A 60 9.09 -20.36 -1.92
C SER A 60 8.37 -19.03 -1.70
N ILE A 61 9.02 -18.05 -1.07
CA ILE A 61 8.47 -16.69 -0.88
C ILE A 61 8.14 -16.06 -2.24
N ALA A 62 9.05 -16.13 -3.21
CA ALA A 62 8.83 -15.59 -4.55
C ALA A 62 7.58 -16.18 -5.22
N ARG A 63 7.38 -17.51 -5.17
CA ARG A 63 6.19 -18.16 -5.74
C ARG A 63 4.90 -17.69 -5.08
N LYS A 64 4.88 -17.58 -3.75
CA LYS A 64 3.74 -17.05 -3.00
C LYS A 64 3.48 -15.57 -3.36
N PHE A 65 4.54 -14.77 -3.48
CA PHE A 65 4.45 -13.38 -3.93
C PHE A 65 3.80 -13.26 -5.31
N TYR A 66 4.25 -14.04 -6.32
CA TYR A 66 3.66 -13.97 -7.66
C TYR A 66 2.18 -14.38 -7.67
N ARG A 67 1.81 -15.35 -6.86
CA ARG A 67 0.40 -15.71 -6.67
C ARG A 67 -0.42 -14.57 -6.06
N ASN A 68 0.08 -13.93 -5.00
CA ASN A 68 -0.56 -12.76 -4.41
C ASN A 68 -0.63 -11.59 -5.39
N PHE A 69 0.42 -11.40 -6.19
CA PHE A 69 0.50 -10.34 -7.19
C PHE A 69 -0.58 -10.51 -8.28
N THR A 70 -0.74 -11.71 -8.84
CA THR A 70 -1.79 -11.97 -9.83
C THR A 70 -3.19 -11.96 -9.21
N ASP A 71 -3.35 -12.52 -8.01
CA ASP A 71 -4.60 -12.44 -7.26
C ASP A 71 -5.04 -10.98 -7.06
N ASN A 72 -4.12 -10.08 -6.72
CA ASN A 72 -4.44 -8.67 -6.51
C ASN A 72 -5.06 -8.00 -7.74
N PHE A 73 -4.57 -8.28 -8.95
CA PHE A 73 -5.16 -7.76 -10.19
C PHE A 73 -6.53 -8.36 -10.49
N ILE A 74 -6.67 -9.66 -10.32
CA ILE A 74 -7.93 -10.36 -10.53
C ILE A 74 -8.99 -9.93 -9.51
N GLU A 75 -8.59 -9.77 -8.26
CA GLU A 75 -9.45 -9.28 -7.21
C GLU A 75 -9.81 -7.80 -7.40
N PHE A 76 -8.92 -6.99 -7.98
CA PHE A 76 -9.26 -5.61 -8.39
C PHE A 76 -10.38 -5.61 -9.45
N ILE A 77 -10.31 -6.50 -10.44
CA ILE A 77 -11.41 -6.64 -11.43
C ILE A 77 -12.72 -6.98 -10.70
N LYS A 78 -12.70 -7.89 -9.73
CA LYS A 78 -13.88 -8.25 -8.93
C LYS A 78 -14.51 -7.04 -8.23
N LEU A 79 -13.72 -6.07 -7.80
CA LEU A 79 -14.23 -4.86 -7.14
C LEU A 79 -15.16 -4.02 -8.03
N LEU A 80 -15.10 -4.13 -9.35
CA LEU A 80 -16.02 -3.44 -10.25
C LEU A 80 -17.49 -3.76 -9.93
N SER A 81 -17.82 -5.04 -9.67
CA SER A 81 -19.17 -5.50 -9.36
C SER A 81 -19.41 -5.81 -7.87
N ALA A 82 -18.37 -5.82 -7.01
CA ALA A 82 -18.51 -6.17 -5.62
C ALA A 82 -19.42 -5.19 -4.87
N SER A 83 -20.39 -5.70 -4.13
CA SER A 83 -21.24 -4.90 -3.23
C SER A 83 -20.51 -4.60 -1.91
N PRO A 84 -20.96 -3.60 -1.11
CA PRO A 84 -20.44 -3.37 0.23
C PRO A 84 -20.47 -4.62 1.13
N ALA A 85 -21.51 -5.43 1.03
CA ALA A 85 -21.63 -6.70 1.76
C ALA A 85 -20.55 -7.71 1.31
N CYS A 86 -20.27 -7.79 0.01
CA CYS A 86 -19.19 -8.62 -0.52
C CYS A 86 -17.83 -8.15 0.03
N ILE A 87 -17.57 -6.84 0.03
CA ILE A 87 -16.32 -6.28 0.55
C ILE A 87 -16.16 -6.62 2.03
N LYS A 88 -17.18 -6.37 2.87
CA LYS A 88 -17.16 -6.70 4.31
C LYS A 88 -16.99 -8.20 4.61
N LYS A 89 -17.51 -9.07 3.74
CA LYS A 89 -17.34 -10.54 3.86
C LYS A 89 -15.90 -10.97 3.64
N HIS A 90 -15.21 -10.36 2.69
CA HIS A 90 -13.86 -10.74 2.25
C HIS A 90 -12.75 -9.94 2.93
N PHE A 91 -13.08 -8.78 3.48
CA PHE A 91 -12.11 -7.90 4.13
C PHE A 91 -12.65 -7.45 5.49
N ARG A 92 -12.05 -7.96 6.56
CA ARG A 92 -12.39 -7.64 7.95
C ARG A 92 -11.29 -6.77 8.55
N GLY A 93 -11.55 -6.17 9.72
CA GLY A 93 -10.54 -5.38 10.39
C GLY A 93 -10.92 -4.95 11.79
N ASP A 94 -9.92 -4.50 12.51
CA ASP A 94 -10.08 -3.76 13.75
C ASP A 94 -9.92 -2.27 13.44
N TYR A 95 -11.01 -1.54 13.58
CA TYR A 95 -11.09 -0.09 13.33
C TYR A 95 -11.21 0.71 14.62
N SER A 96 -10.95 0.12 15.79
CA SER A 96 -11.13 0.75 17.10
C SER A 96 -10.36 2.07 17.23
N ILE A 97 -9.07 2.07 16.85
CA ILE A 97 -8.22 3.26 16.93
C ILE A 97 -8.71 4.40 16.02
N PRO A 98 -8.93 4.19 14.70
CA PRO A 98 -9.46 5.26 13.87
C PRO A 98 -10.86 5.72 14.28
N LEU A 99 -11.73 4.84 14.77
CA LEU A 99 -13.05 5.24 15.27
C LEU A 99 -12.94 6.10 16.52
N GLN A 100 -12.07 5.74 17.48
CA GLN A 100 -11.80 6.54 18.67
C GLN A 100 -11.28 7.95 18.31
N LEU A 101 -10.33 8.04 17.37
CA LEU A 101 -9.82 9.33 16.92
C LEU A 101 -10.91 10.18 16.26
N SER A 102 -11.78 9.56 15.45
CA SER A 102 -12.90 10.25 14.83
C SER A 102 -13.90 10.77 15.87
N ASP A 103 -14.23 9.97 16.89
CA ASP A 103 -15.15 10.36 17.95
C ASP A 103 -14.61 11.53 18.80
N GLN A 104 -13.28 11.67 18.85
CA GLN A 104 -12.60 12.83 19.44
C GLN A 104 -12.50 14.03 18.48
N GLY A 105 -13.04 13.96 17.27
CA GLY A 105 -12.89 14.99 16.24
C GLY A 105 -11.46 15.15 15.69
N LYS A 106 -10.56 14.20 15.99
CA LYS A 106 -9.15 14.25 15.56
C LYS A 106 -9.01 13.70 14.14
N ARG A 107 -8.24 14.43 13.31
CA ARG A 107 -7.72 13.90 12.04
C ARG A 107 -6.67 12.85 12.32
N CYS A 108 -6.41 11.95 11.36
CA CYS A 108 -5.29 11.04 11.44
C CYS A 108 -4.67 10.77 10.05
N GLN A 109 -3.45 10.28 10.07
CA GLN A 109 -2.73 9.81 8.89
C GLN A 109 -2.45 8.32 9.04
N ALA A 110 -2.81 7.53 8.04
CA ALA A 110 -2.48 6.12 7.98
C ALA A 110 -1.31 5.89 7.01
N LEU A 111 -0.19 5.40 7.53
CA LEU A 111 0.95 4.97 6.73
C LEU A 111 0.82 3.49 6.40
N LEU A 112 0.85 3.19 5.11
CA LEU A 112 0.73 1.86 4.56
C LEU A 112 1.99 1.48 3.78
N ALA A 113 2.07 0.19 3.45
CA ALA A 113 2.97 -0.33 2.45
C ALA A 113 2.16 -0.93 1.28
N HIS A 114 2.84 -1.23 0.16
CA HIS A 114 2.24 -1.99 -0.93
C HIS A 114 2.15 -3.48 -0.55
N ASN A 115 1.34 -3.77 0.46
CA ASN A 115 1.02 -5.11 0.94
C ASN A 115 -0.35 -5.54 0.40
N PHE A 116 -0.44 -6.77 -0.10
CA PHE A 116 -1.66 -7.29 -0.70
C PHE A 116 -2.75 -7.57 0.36
N ASN A 117 -4.03 -7.19 0.17
CA ASN A 117 -4.56 -6.49 -1.00
C ASN A 117 -4.97 -5.06 -0.62
N TRP A 118 -4.17 -4.06 -0.97
CA TRP A 118 -4.44 -2.65 -0.66
C TRP A 118 -5.67 -2.10 -1.40
N GLU A 119 -6.06 -2.67 -2.57
CA GLU A 119 -7.22 -2.22 -3.32
C GLU A 119 -8.53 -2.54 -2.57
N TRP A 120 -8.65 -3.75 -2.06
CA TRP A 120 -9.78 -4.11 -1.19
C TRP A 120 -9.72 -3.36 0.13
N GLY A 121 -8.52 -3.16 0.67
CA GLY A 121 -8.28 -2.36 1.88
C GLY A 121 -8.81 -0.94 1.74
N CYS A 122 -8.54 -0.28 0.62
CA CYS A 122 -9.04 1.06 0.32
C CYS A 122 -10.58 1.15 0.45
N LEU A 123 -11.30 0.21 -0.18
CA LEU A 123 -12.76 0.20 -0.13
C LEU A 123 -13.29 -0.19 1.25
N ALA A 124 -12.64 -1.15 1.91
CA ALA A 124 -13.05 -1.62 3.23
C ALA A 124 -12.87 -0.54 4.31
N VAL A 125 -11.76 0.20 4.27
CA VAL A 125 -11.53 1.31 5.21
C VAL A 125 -12.61 2.37 5.04
N ALA A 126 -12.89 2.81 3.83
CA ALA A 126 -13.93 3.81 3.56
C ALA A 126 -15.33 3.40 4.05
N LEU A 127 -15.62 2.07 4.11
CA LEU A 127 -16.90 1.54 4.62
C LEU A 127 -16.99 1.45 6.15
N ASN A 128 -15.88 1.54 6.87
CA ASN A 128 -15.84 1.22 8.30
C ASN A 128 -15.30 2.35 9.18
N VAL A 129 -14.71 3.40 8.61
CA VAL A 129 -14.27 4.58 9.37
C VAL A 129 -15.33 5.68 9.29
N LYS A 130 -15.41 6.53 10.31
CA LYS A 130 -16.26 7.73 10.32
C LYS A 130 -15.59 8.94 9.68
N HIS A 131 -14.26 8.90 9.56
CA HIS A 131 -13.48 9.95 8.91
C HIS A 131 -13.86 10.12 7.45
N LEU A 132 -13.72 11.33 6.92
CA LEU A 132 -13.59 11.52 5.48
C LEU A 132 -12.30 10.84 5.01
N PHE A 133 -12.44 9.74 4.28
CA PHE A 133 -11.30 8.92 3.89
C PHE A 133 -10.63 9.47 2.63
N LEU A 134 -9.45 10.03 2.80
CA LEU A 134 -8.64 10.65 1.75
C LEU A 134 -7.50 9.69 1.37
N VAL A 135 -7.35 9.38 0.09
CA VAL A 135 -6.35 8.43 -0.42
C VAL A 135 -5.43 9.11 -1.40
N VAL A 136 -4.15 9.20 -1.05
CA VAL A 136 -3.13 9.74 -1.96
C VAL A 136 -2.74 8.68 -2.97
N TYR A 137 -2.80 9.02 -4.25
CA TYR A 137 -2.43 8.12 -5.33
C TYR A 137 -1.55 8.81 -6.38
N MET A 138 -0.70 8.02 -7.04
CA MET A 138 0.05 8.49 -8.21
C MET A 138 -0.81 8.29 -9.46
N PRO A 139 -1.11 9.34 -10.24
CA PRO A 139 -1.87 9.21 -11.48
C PRO A 139 -1.23 8.22 -12.45
N ILE A 140 -2.05 7.38 -13.07
CA ILE A 140 -1.60 6.38 -14.04
C ILE A 140 -1.55 7.03 -15.42
N SER A 141 -0.44 6.82 -16.16
CA SER A 141 -0.21 7.45 -17.47
C SER A 141 -1.32 7.14 -18.50
N ASN A 142 -1.86 5.92 -18.46
CA ASN A 142 -3.00 5.56 -19.28
C ASN A 142 -4.30 6.10 -18.68
N LYS A 143 -4.88 7.13 -19.28
CA LYS A 143 -6.09 7.82 -18.79
C LYS A 143 -7.32 6.91 -18.66
N ILE A 144 -7.45 5.84 -19.47
CA ILE A 144 -8.56 4.88 -19.36
C ILE A 144 -8.40 4.05 -18.09
N VAL A 145 -7.21 3.52 -17.88
CA VAL A 145 -6.87 2.73 -16.68
C VAL A 145 -7.00 3.60 -15.43
N ASP A 146 -6.44 4.82 -15.45
CA ASP A 146 -6.53 5.77 -14.35
C ASP A 146 -7.98 6.04 -13.93
N LYS A 147 -8.85 6.33 -14.91
CA LYS A 147 -10.29 6.55 -14.67
C LYS A 147 -10.99 5.34 -14.06
N ILE A 148 -10.60 4.12 -14.47
CA ILE A 148 -11.15 2.88 -13.87
C ILE A 148 -10.70 2.73 -12.43
N PHE A 149 -9.41 2.96 -12.13
CA PHE A 149 -8.87 2.88 -10.77
C PHE A 149 -9.52 3.89 -9.83
N ILE A 150 -9.64 5.16 -10.27
CA ILE A 150 -10.33 6.20 -9.49
C ILE A 150 -11.78 5.77 -9.21
N LYS A 151 -12.52 5.33 -10.25
CA LYS A 151 -13.91 4.91 -10.09
C LYS A 151 -14.07 3.75 -9.10
N VAL A 152 -13.19 2.77 -9.14
CA VAL A 152 -13.21 1.64 -8.20
C VAL A 152 -12.90 2.12 -6.78
N ARG A 153 -11.79 2.84 -6.59
CA ARG A 153 -11.32 3.28 -5.27
C ARG A 153 -12.27 4.26 -4.59
N SER A 154 -13.03 5.06 -5.36
CA SER A 154 -14.03 5.99 -4.82
C SER A 154 -15.39 5.35 -4.58
N LYS A 155 -15.59 4.08 -4.94
CA LYS A 155 -16.90 3.39 -4.92
C LYS A 155 -17.57 3.37 -3.55
N THR A 156 -16.81 3.39 -2.47
CA THR A 156 -17.29 3.31 -1.10
C THR A 156 -17.14 4.61 -0.32
N GLY A 157 -16.91 5.74 -1.00
CA GLY A 157 -16.81 7.06 -0.39
C GLY A 157 -15.38 7.57 -0.19
N GLY A 158 -14.36 6.82 -0.61
CA GLY A 158 -12.98 7.31 -0.60
C GLY A 158 -12.76 8.46 -1.60
N VAL A 159 -12.03 9.48 -1.20
CA VAL A 159 -11.66 10.63 -2.04
C VAL A 159 -10.21 10.47 -2.51
N MET A 160 -10.02 10.48 -3.83
CA MET A 160 -8.70 10.29 -4.43
C MET A 160 -7.97 11.64 -4.56
N LEU A 161 -6.82 11.77 -3.92
CA LEU A 161 -5.96 12.95 -3.98
C LEU A 161 -4.71 12.65 -4.82
N SER A 162 -4.47 13.44 -5.86
CA SER A 162 -3.28 13.27 -6.70
C SER A 162 -2.01 13.62 -5.92
N ALA A 163 -1.04 12.71 -5.90
CA ALA A 163 0.26 12.93 -5.28
C ALA A 163 1.07 14.03 -5.99
N THR A 164 0.81 14.27 -7.28
CA THR A 164 1.50 15.30 -8.07
C THR A 164 0.99 16.71 -7.78
N ASP A 165 -0.20 16.84 -7.15
CA ASP A 165 -0.81 18.13 -6.79
C ASP A 165 -1.35 18.12 -5.36
N MET A 166 -0.68 17.42 -4.46
CA MET A 166 -1.15 17.19 -3.09
C MET A 166 -1.41 18.49 -2.32
N ARG A 167 -0.62 19.54 -2.57
CA ARG A 167 -0.75 20.84 -1.89
C ARG A 167 -2.12 21.48 -2.14
N ASN A 168 -2.60 21.44 -3.38
CA ASN A 168 -3.90 22.00 -3.75
C ASN A 168 -5.02 21.02 -3.44
N ALA A 169 -4.80 19.73 -3.70
CA ALA A 169 -5.80 18.67 -3.52
C ALA A 169 -6.31 18.54 -2.08
N ILE A 170 -5.47 18.85 -1.07
CA ILE A 170 -5.85 18.78 0.35
C ILE A 170 -6.63 20.00 0.85
N ILE A 171 -6.54 21.15 0.17
CA ILE A 171 -7.12 22.44 0.64
C ILE A 171 -8.60 22.32 0.98
N PRO A 172 -9.48 21.72 0.13
CA PRO A 172 -10.91 21.62 0.41
C PRO A 172 -11.22 20.84 1.70
N TYR A 173 -10.32 19.99 2.14
CA TYR A 173 -10.53 19.04 3.24
C TYR A 173 -9.81 19.41 4.53
N ARG A 174 -9.00 20.50 4.51
CA ARG A 174 -8.13 20.86 5.64
C ARG A 174 -8.86 21.11 6.97
N ASN A 175 -10.14 21.44 6.92
CA ASN A 175 -10.95 21.71 8.11
C ASN A 175 -11.89 20.54 8.48
N SER A 176 -11.85 19.44 7.73
CA SER A 176 -12.68 18.25 8.03
C SER A 176 -11.93 17.25 8.90
N THR A 177 -12.67 16.41 9.59
CA THR A 177 -12.14 15.24 10.31
C THR A 177 -11.85 14.14 9.31
N TYR A 178 -10.64 14.11 8.79
CA TYR A 178 -10.21 13.16 7.76
C TYR A 178 -9.21 12.11 8.27
N MET A 179 -9.18 10.98 7.57
CA MET A 179 -8.12 10.00 7.61
C MET A 179 -7.38 10.01 6.28
N LEU A 180 -6.10 10.40 6.29
CA LEU A 180 -5.25 10.49 5.10
C LEU A 180 -4.42 9.21 4.94
N ALA A 181 -4.71 8.42 3.93
CA ALA A 181 -3.97 7.19 3.60
C ALA A 181 -2.80 7.49 2.65
N LEU A 182 -1.60 7.11 3.06
CA LEU A 182 -0.34 7.30 2.34
C LEU A 182 0.45 6.01 2.28
N VAL A 183 0.81 5.58 1.08
CA VAL A 183 1.71 4.44 0.88
C VAL A 183 3.14 4.97 0.72
N ALA A 184 4.03 4.64 1.67
CA ALA A 184 5.33 5.31 1.83
C ALA A 184 6.57 4.41 1.66
N ASP A 185 6.39 3.17 1.20
CA ASP A 185 7.42 2.14 1.12
C ASP A 185 8.20 2.10 -0.20
N GLN A 186 7.89 2.97 -1.16
CA GLN A 186 8.60 3.03 -2.43
C GLN A 186 9.67 4.14 -2.46
N ASN A 187 10.49 4.10 -3.52
CA ASN A 187 11.56 5.07 -3.69
C ASN A 187 11.05 6.50 -3.88
N PRO A 188 11.71 7.49 -3.28
CA PRO A 188 11.48 8.90 -3.63
C PRO A 188 11.90 9.17 -5.08
N GLY A 189 11.27 10.16 -5.69
CA GLY A 189 11.65 10.63 -7.02
C GLY A 189 13.07 11.20 -7.05
N ASN A 190 13.46 11.94 -6.01
CA ASN A 190 14.82 12.45 -5.81
C ASN A 190 15.39 11.94 -4.47
N PRO A 191 16.40 11.07 -4.49
CA PRO A 191 17.01 10.49 -3.30
C PRO A 191 17.79 11.51 -2.45
N ALA A 192 18.24 12.64 -3.01
CA ALA A 192 18.91 13.70 -2.27
C ALA A 192 17.98 14.38 -1.25
N ASN A 193 16.68 14.44 -1.56
CA ASN A 193 15.66 15.04 -0.70
C ASN A 193 14.92 13.98 0.13
N ALA A 194 15.57 12.90 0.51
CA ALA A 194 14.99 11.78 1.24
C ALA A 194 15.58 11.68 2.64
N PHE A 195 14.89 10.98 3.53
CA PHE A 195 15.53 10.39 4.70
C PHE A 195 16.17 9.06 4.31
N TRP A 196 17.32 8.76 4.90
CA TRP A 196 18.01 7.50 4.66
C TRP A 196 18.05 6.66 5.94
N PHE A 197 17.63 5.42 5.82
CA PHE A 197 17.59 4.45 6.93
C PHE A 197 18.29 3.17 6.55
N ASN A 198 18.80 2.47 7.57
CA ASN A 198 19.22 1.09 7.39
C ASN A 198 17.96 0.21 7.27
N PHE A 199 17.69 -0.30 6.07
CA PHE A 199 16.52 -1.13 5.78
C PHE A 199 17.01 -2.46 5.22
N PHE A 200 16.85 -3.52 6.01
CA PHE A 200 17.42 -4.84 5.72
C PHE A 200 18.91 -4.81 5.42
N GLY A 201 19.69 -4.14 6.27
CA GLY A 201 21.15 -4.09 6.14
C GLY A 201 21.70 -3.19 5.04
N LYS A 202 20.85 -2.43 4.32
CA LYS A 202 21.28 -1.50 3.29
C LYS A 202 20.68 -0.11 3.47
N ALA A 203 21.52 0.93 3.32
CA ALA A 203 21.06 2.32 3.30
C ALA A 203 20.02 2.51 2.20
N THR A 204 18.83 2.99 2.58
CA THR A 204 17.65 3.02 1.71
C THR A 204 16.88 4.32 1.92
N PRO A 205 16.52 5.06 0.83
CA PRO A 205 15.83 6.32 0.95
C PRO A 205 14.32 6.16 1.15
N PHE A 206 13.75 7.01 2.02
CA PHE A 206 12.30 7.12 2.27
C PHE A 206 11.83 8.54 2.06
N VAL A 207 10.59 8.70 1.61
CA VAL A 207 9.99 10.01 1.33
C VAL A 207 9.75 10.80 2.62
N ARG A 208 10.09 12.09 2.63
CA ARG A 208 9.92 13.00 3.78
C ARG A 208 8.48 13.50 3.96
N ALA A 209 7.72 13.57 2.86
CA ALA A 209 6.43 14.26 2.85
C ALA A 209 5.42 13.75 3.89
N PRO A 210 5.26 12.42 4.13
CA PRO A 210 4.35 11.91 5.15
C PRO A 210 4.67 12.44 6.55
N GLU A 211 5.94 12.38 6.96
CA GLU A 211 6.38 12.91 8.25
C GLU A 211 6.22 14.42 8.35
N SER A 212 6.67 15.16 7.33
CA SER A 212 6.59 16.62 7.32
C SER A 212 5.14 17.11 7.44
N GLY A 213 4.19 16.43 6.80
CA GLY A 213 2.76 16.74 6.90
C GLY A 213 2.21 16.47 8.30
N ALA A 214 2.50 15.30 8.85
CA ALA A 214 2.04 14.89 10.17
C ALA A 214 2.58 15.80 11.28
N ARG A 215 3.89 16.10 11.27
CA ARG A 215 4.54 16.96 12.28
C ARG A 215 4.01 18.38 12.22
N ARG A 216 3.87 18.97 11.03
CA ARG A 216 3.37 20.34 10.86
C ARG A 216 1.95 20.53 11.39
N GLY A 217 1.09 19.55 11.15
CA GLY A 217 -0.31 19.58 11.56
C GLY A 217 -0.57 18.94 12.92
N ASN A 218 0.45 18.43 13.59
CA ASN A 218 0.34 17.57 14.78
C ASN A 218 -0.74 16.50 14.63
N ILE A 219 -0.72 15.78 13.50
CA ILE A 219 -1.73 14.81 13.11
C ILE A 219 -1.29 13.42 13.57
N PRO A 220 -2.04 12.73 14.45
CA PRO A 220 -1.74 11.35 14.85
C PRO A 220 -1.49 10.43 13.66
N VAL A 221 -0.49 9.58 13.77
CA VAL A 221 -0.08 8.69 12.69
C VAL A 221 -0.27 7.24 13.09
N LEU A 222 -0.94 6.49 12.24
CA LEU A 222 -1.19 5.07 12.39
C LEU A 222 -0.34 4.28 11.38
N PHE A 223 0.19 3.15 11.79
CA PHE A 223 0.67 2.13 10.87
C PHE A 223 -0.50 1.20 10.50
N CYS A 224 -0.70 0.99 9.22
CA CYS A 224 -1.77 0.14 8.72
C CYS A 224 -1.18 -1.11 8.07
N LYS A 225 -1.49 -2.29 8.62
CA LYS A 225 -1.07 -3.57 8.07
C LYS A 225 -2.25 -4.40 7.58
N ILE A 226 -2.10 -5.00 6.42
CA ILE A 226 -3.07 -5.92 5.83
C ILE A 226 -2.43 -7.29 5.81
N ILE A 227 -3.10 -8.29 6.37
CA ILE A 227 -2.67 -9.69 6.33
C ILE A 227 -3.67 -10.52 5.55
N LYS A 228 -3.18 -11.53 4.85
CA LYS A 228 -4.00 -12.51 4.14
C LYS A 228 -4.26 -13.70 5.06
N GLU A 229 -5.51 -13.87 5.51
CA GLU A 229 -5.90 -15.05 6.30
C GLU A 229 -5.98 -16.31 5.42
N ARG A 230 -6.54 -16.13 4.24
CA ARG A 230 -6.61 -17.14 3.17
C ARG A 230 -6.88 -16.45 1.84
N ARG A 231 -6.79 -17.16 0.72
CA ARG A 231 -7.05 -16.59 -0.61
C ARG A 231 -8.42 -15.90 -0.65
N GLY A 232 -8.43 -14.62 -1.02
CA GLY A 232 -9.63 -13.78 -1.07
C GLY A 232 -10.19 -13.36 0.29
N HIS A 233 -9.47 -13.57 1.39
CA HIS A 233 -9.87 -13.10 2.70
C HIS A 233 -8.70 -12.43 3.40
N TYR A 234 -8.94 -11.19 3.84
CA TYR A 234 -7.94 -10.30 4.39
C TYR A 234 -8.40 -9.70 5.71
N LYS A 235 -7.44 -9.30 6.51
CA LYS A 235 -7.68 -8.59 7.75
C LYS A 235 -6.77 -7.36 7.84
N ILE A 236 -7.34 -6.23 8.26
CA ILE A 236 -6.60 -4.98 8.45
C ILE A 236 -6.50 -4.66 9.94
N PHE A 237 -5.34 -4.13 10.33
CA PHE A 237 -5.08 -3.64 11.68
C PHE A 237 -4.46 -2.26 11.60
N PHE A 238 -4.77 -1.44 12.60
CA PHE A 238 -4.18 -0.14 12.80
C PHE A 238 -3.41 -0.14 14.12
N GLU A 239 -2.16 0.29 14.08
CA GLU A 239 -1.30 0.44 15.26
C GLU A 239 -0.95 1.93 15.39
N MET A 240 -1.05 2.50 16.60
CA MET A 240 -0.63 3.88 16.82
C MET A 240 0.90 3.97 16.69
N LEU A 241 1.36 4.67 15.66
CA LEU A 241 2.78 4.95 15.46
C LEU A 241 3.24 6.13 16.33
N GLU A 242 2.44 7.19 16.31
CA GLU A 242 2.70 8.40 17.07
C GLU A 242 1.42 9.23 17.24
N GLU A 243 1.11 9.62 18.46
CA GLU A 243 -0.06 10.47 18.72
C GLU A 243 0.26 11.96 18.56
N ASN A 244 1.48 12.38 18.89
CA ASN A 244 1.90 13.78 18.91
C ASN A 244 3.17 14.00 18.05
N PRO A 245 3.11 13.85 16.73
CA PRO A 245 4.29 13.87 15.86
C PRO A 245 5.01 15.22 15.84
N ALA A 246 4.40 16.34 16.26
CA ALA A 246 5.07 17.64 16.38
C ALA A 246 6.21 17.62 17.42
N ARG A 247 6.19 16.71 18.39
CA ARG A 247 7.23 16.56 19.42
C ARG A 247 8.47 15.81 18.95
N LEU A 248 8.34 15.07 17.86
CA LEU A 248 9.43 14.27 17.33
C LEU A 248 10.47 15.16 16.63
N LYS A 249 11.72 14.73 16.64
CA LYS A 249 12.76 15.27 15.79
C LYS A 249 12.56 14.85 14.34
N GLU A 250 13.22 15.52 13.42
CA GLU A 250 13.17 15.20 12.00
C GLU A 250 13.76 13.79 11.76
N GLY A 251 12.99 12.94 11.08
CA GLY A 251 13.34 11.55 10.77
C GLY A 251 12.77 10.51 11.75
N GLU A 252 12.49 10.88 13.02
CA GLU A 252 12.05 9.92 14.05
C GLU A 252 10.70 9.25 13.72
N LEU A 253 9.76 9.96 13.11
CA LEU A 253 8.49 9.36 12.71
C LEU A 253 8.69 8.35 11.56
N THR A 254 9.54 8.72 10.61
CA THR A 254 9.86 7.83 9.49
C THR A 254 10.64 6.62 9.96
N GLU A 255 11.53 6.76 10.95
CA GLU A 255 12.24 5.64 11.61
C GLU A 255 11.24 4.64 12.20
N LYS A 256 10.29 5.10 13.02
CA LYS A 256 9.21 4.26 13.55
C LYS A 256 8.46 3.50 12.45
N TYR A 257 8.15 4.19 11.33
CA TYR A 257 7.50 3.56 10.19
C TYR A 257 8.38 2.49 9.54
N VAL A 258 9.68 2.75 9.36
CA VAL A 258 10.64 1.81 8.78
C VAL A 258 10.75 0.55 9.63
N ASP A 259 10.81 0.68 10.95
CA ASP A 259 10.87 -0.45 11.88
C ASP A 259 9.62 -1.32 11.81
N HIS A 260 8.42 -0.71 11.81
CA HIS A 260 7.16 -1.44 11.65
C HIS A 260 7.05 -2.12 10.30
N LEU A 261 7.49 -1.44 9.24
CA LEU A 261 7.52 -1.99 7.89
C LEU A 261 8.46 -3.19 7.78
N GLN A 262 9.68 -3.08 8.33
CA GLN A 262 10.67 -4.16 8.31
C GLN A 262 10.17 -5.38 9.10
N LYS A 263 9.57 -5.15 10.29
CA LYS A 263 8.94 -6.20 11.08
C LYS A 263 7.82 -6.89 10.32
N PHE A 264 6.92 -6.12 9.70
CA PHE A 264 5.82 -6.65 8.90
C PHE A 264 6.31 -7.51 7.72
N ILE A 265 7.32 -7.03 6.97
CA ILE A 265 7.88 -7.78 5.83
C ILE A 265 8.58 -9.05 6.30
N SER A 266 9.24 -9.03 7.45
CA SER A 266 9.89 -10.21 8.04
C SER A 266 8.88 -11.28 8.46
N GLU A 267 7.72 -10.86 8.97
CA GLU A 267 6.64 -11.74 9.42
C GLU A 267 5.80 -12.29 8.26
N TYR A 268 5.50 -11.45 7.24
CA TYR A 268 4.66 -11.78 6.08
C TYR A 268 5.38 -11.49 4.76
N PRO A 269 6.51 -12.17 4.47
CA PRO A 269 7.36 -11.80 3.35
C PRO A 269 6.69 -11.91 1.98
N GLU A 270 5.71 -12.81 1.80
CA GLU A 270 4.99 -12.94 0.54
C GLU A 270 3.96 -11.84 0.28
N MET A 271 3.69 -10.99 1.27
CA MET A 271 2.66 -9.95 1.17
C MET A 271 3.18 -8.63 0.62
N TRP A 272 4.49 -8.43 0.52
CA TRP A 272 5.06 -7.17 0.06
C TRP A 272 5.37 -7.16 -1.44
N LEU A 273 5.37 -5.96 -2.05
CA LEU A 273 5.54 -5.77 -3.51
C LEU A 273 7.02 -5.90 -3.94
N TRP A 274 7.55 -7.11 -3.94
CA TRP A 274 8.94 -7.42 -4.31
C TRP A 274 9.33 -7.04 -5.74
N SER A 275 8.38 -6.80 -6.64
CA SER A 275 8.66 -6.38 -8.01
C SER A 275 9.12 -4.92 -8.13
N HIS A 276 8.96 -4.09 -7.09
CA HIS A 276 9.53 -2.74 -7.06
C HIS A 276 11.04 -2.80 -6.82
N ARG A 277 11.85 -1.99 -7.57
CA ARG A 277 13.30 -1.90 -7.36
C ARG A 277 13.62 -1.09 -6.11
N ARG A 278 13.37 -1.65 -4.91
CA ARG A 278 13.46 -0.92 -3.65
C ARG A 278 14.87 -0.39 -3.37
N TRP A 279 15.89 -1.17 -3.62
CA TRP A 279 17.29 -0.81 -3.44
C TRP A 279 17.94 -0.32 -4.74
N LYS A 280 17.24 0.58 -5.45
CA LYS A 280 17.69 1.19 -6.71
C LYS A 280 18.80 2.22 -6.49
N TRP A 281 18.71 2.95 -5.36
CA TRP A 281 19.59 4.05 -5.07
C TRP A 281 20.63 3.64 -4.04
N ASP A 282 21.89 4.03 -4.28
CA ASP A 282 22.95 3.96 -3.30
C ASP A 282 23.10 5.31 -2.60
N TRP A 283 23.43 5.28 -1.32
CA TRP A 283 23.73 6.48 -0.56
C TRP A 283 24.99 7.16 -1.10
N LYS A 284 25.00 8.48 -1.11
CA LYS A 284 26.13 9.30 -1.56
C LYS A 284 26.48 10.34 -0.52
N GLU A 285 27.72 10.75 -0.49
CA GLU A 285 28.17 11.90 0.30
C GLU A 285 27.36 13.15 -0.07
N GLY A 286 26.95 13.93 0.95
CA GLY A 286 26.06 15.07 0.78
C GLY A 286 24.56 14.77 0.93
N TYR A 287 24.16 13.49 0.99
CA TYR A 287 22.79 13.13 1.37
C TYR A 287 22.61 13.22 2.90
N SER A 288 21.36 13.20 3.38
CA SER A 288 21.10 13.12 4.82
C SER A 288 21.79 11.88 5.42
N LYS A 289 22.26 12.00 6.69
CA LYS A 289 22.88 10.86 7.38
C LYS A 289 21.94 9.67 7.38
N VAL A 290 22.51 8.48 7.30
CA VAL A 290 21.75 7.24 7.46
C VAL A 290 21.41 7.11 8.94
N ILE A 291 20.11 7.04 9.24
CA ILE A 291 19.60 6.75 10.58
C ILE A 291 19.57 5.24 10.74
N LYS A 292 20.08 4.76 11.88
CA LYS A 292 20.22 3.32 12.15
C LYS A 292 18.90 2.71 12.54
#